data_a687116ffc4158f43a23762ff2a70ca5
#
_entry.id   a687116ffc4158f43a23762ff2a70ca5
#
_cell.length_a   1.000
_cell.length_b   1.000
_cell.length_c   1.000
_cell.angle_alpha   90.00
_cell.angle_beta   90.00
_cell.angle_gamma   90.00
#
_symmetry.space_group_name_H-M   'P 1'
#
loop_
_entity.id
_entity.type
_entity.pdbx_description
1 polymer ?
#
loop_
_entity_poly.entity_id
_entity_poly.type
_entity_poly.pdbx_seq_one_letter_code
_entity_poly.pdbx_strand_id
1 'polypeptide(L)'
;MKRPRGRPARDAAGVSRDKMLTEALDLLGTVGAEGFTMRALAARLGVNPMTFYHHFGDRDGLISAMADQAYSSISDPEEGTPRIRIAGVLRAYYARILSHPDLTLLIFRRPKAFPREARRITEVIAQLLVEAGMTPQRSRLWVGILVDFTHGAAIAVAMAMNSENNAAGDKGYDYAQALAELMNGLGA
;
A
#
# COMPACT_ATOMS: atom_id res chain seq x y z
N MET A 1 -46.79 24.08 23.99
CA MET A 1 -45.90 24.33 22.86
C MET A 1 -44.88 23.17 22.75
N LYS A 2 -45.05 22.26 21.75
CA LYS A 2 -44.10 21.18 21.47
C LYS A 2 -42.97 21.70 20.54
N ARG A 3 -41.71 21.64 20.99
CA ARG A 3 -40.55 21.94 20.15
C ARG A 3 -40.51 20.96 18.95
N PRO A 4 -40.30 21.45 17.72
CA PRO A 4 -40.13 20.57 16.59
C PRO A 4 -38.83 19.78 16.76
N ARG A 5 -38.89 18.45 16.61
CA ARG A 5 -37.75 17.56 16.54
C ARG A 5 -36.90 17.98 15.35
N GLY A 6 -35.61 18.18 15.60
CA GLY A 6 -34.62 18.47 14.57
C GLY A 6 -34.70 17.46 13.43
N ARG A 7 -34.58 17.98 12.21
CA ARG A 7 -34.50 17.22 10.97
C ARG A 7 -33.40 16.13 11.13
N PRO A 8 -33.69 14.84 10.82
CA PRO A 8 -32.66 13.83 10.83
C PRO A 8 -31.51 14.30 9.95
N ALA A 9 -30.25 14.15 10.43
CA ALA A 9 -29.08 14.33 9.60
C ALA A 9 -29.29 13.52 8.31
N ARG A 10 -29.01 14.12 7.15
CA ARG A 10 -29.01 13.41 5.87
C ARG A 10 -28.13 12.20 6.06
N ASP A 11 -28.77 11.06 6.28
CA ASP A 11 -28.10 9.78 6.35
C ASP A 11 -27.28 9.60 5.08
N ALA A 12 -26.06 9.16 5.27
CA ALA A 12 -25.08 8.82 4.23
C ALA A 12 -25.54 7.65 3.34
N ALA A 13 -26.80 7.58 2.98
CA ALA A 13 -27.36 6.69 1.99
C ALA A 13 -26.84 7.13 0.60
N GLY A 14 -25.58 6.83 0.27
CA GLY A 14 -25.05 7.17 -1.05
C GLY A 14 -23.54 7.16 -1.23
N VAL A 15 -22.72 7.13 -0.17
CA VAL A 15 -21.27 7.02 -0.36
C VAL A 15 -20.84 5.56 -0.26
N SER A 16 -20.44 4.97 -1.40
CA SER A 16 -19.98 3.57 -1.43
C SER A 16 -18.66 3.41 -0.67
N ARG A 17 -18.41 2.19 -0.19
CA ARG A 17 -17.15 1.83 0.48
C ARG A 17 -15.93 2.15 -0.40
N ASP A 18 -16.01 1.86 -1.69
CA ASP A 18 -14.94 2.11 -2.66
C ASP A 18 -14.68 3.62 -2.82
N LYS A 19 -15.73 4.45 -2.88
CA LYS A 19 -15.58 5.89 -2.90
C LYS A 19 -14.93 6.41 -1.63
N MET A 20 -15.28 5.87 -0.46
CA MET A 20 -14.63 6.23 0.81
C MET A 20 -13.14 5.92 0.79
N LEU A 21 -12.74 4.78 0.24
CA LEU A 21 -11.34 4.36 0.16
C LEU A 21 -10.55 5.21 -0.86
N THR A 22 -11.13 5.51 -2.01
CA THR A 22 -10.51 6.39 -3.01
C THR A 22 -10.26 7.77 -2.43
N GLU A 23 -11.27 8.38 -1.81
CA GLU A 23 -11.12 9.69 -1.18
C GLU A 23 -10.15 9.68 0.01
N ALA A 24 -10.03 8.55 0.70
CA ALA A 24 -9.07 8.38 1.78
C ALA A 24 -7.63 8.33 1.25
N LEU A 25 -7.38 7.62 0.15
CA LEU A 25 -6.07 7.59 -0.52
C LEU A 25 -5.69 8.98 -1.05
N ASP A 26 -6.61 9.68 -1.70
CA ASP A 26 -6.40 11.04 -2.22
C ASP A 26 -6.13 12.05 -1.10
N LEU A 27 -6.90 11.98 -0.01
CA LEU A 27 -6.67 12.83 1.15
C LEU A 27 -5.29 12.57 1.76
N LEU A 28 -4.93 11.29 1.94
CA LEU A 28 -3.62 10.92 2.49
C LEU A 28 -2.47 11.49 1.65
N GLY A 29 -2.55 11.38 0.31
CA GLY A 29 -1.56 11.94 -0.60
C GLY A 29 -1.50 13.48 -0.59
N THR A 30 -2.60 14.14 -0.16
CA THR A 30 -2.67 15.61 -0.11
C THR A 30 -2.13 16.19 1.21
N VAL A 31 -2.49 15.57 2.35
CA VAL A 31 -2.21 16.11 3.68
C VAL A 31 -1.10 15.35 4.42
N GLY A 32 -0.61 14.26 3.84
CA GLY A 32 0.37 13.38 4.46
C GLY A 32 -0.19 12.58 5.65
N ALA A 33 0.67 11.74 6.23
CA ALA A 33 0.30 10.85 7.32
C ALA A 33 -0.14 11.60 8.61
N GLU A 34 0.39 12.78 8.86
CA GLU A 34 0.09 13.59 10.06
C GLU A 34 -1.26 14.30 9.96
N GLY A 35 -1.59 14.84 8.78
CA GLY A 35 -2.86 15.50 8.51
C GLY A 35 -4.03 14.53 8.29
N PHE A 36 -3.75 13.26 8.04
CA PHE A 36 -4.78 12.24 7.76
C PHE A 36 -5.53 11.83 9.03
N THR A 37 -6.79 12.29 9.16
CA THR A 37 -7.66 11.97 10.29
C THR A 37 -9.05 11.53 9.82
N MET A 38 -9.75 10.73 10.65
CA MET A 38 -11.13 10.31 10.38
C MET A 38 -12.07 11.52 10.25
N ARG A 39 -11.81 12.60 10.99
CA ARG A 39 -12.62 13.85 10.92
C ARG A 39 -12.38 14.60 9.62
N ALA A 40 -11.12 14.73 9.17
CA ALA A 40 -10.79 15.39 7.92
C ALA A 40 -11.41 14.64 6.73
N LEU A 41 -11.35 13.30 6.75
CA LEU A 41 -11.95 12.47 5.71
C LEU A 41 -13.48 12.58 5.69
N ALA A 42 -14.13 12.58 6.86
CA ALA A 42 -15.56 12.75 6.98
C ALA A 42 -16.03 14.13 6.49
N ALA A 43 -15.28 15.18 6.83
CA ALA A 43 -15.55 16.53 6.35
C ALA A 43 -15.43 16.63 4.81
N ARG A 44 -14.40 16.01 4.21
CA ARG A 44 -14.20 15.98 2.75
C ARG A 44 -15.36 15.31 2.01
N LEU A 45 -15.94 14.25 2.58
CA LEU A 45 -17.07 13.52 2.00
C LEU A 45 -18.45 14.06 2.40
N GLY A 46 -18.50 15.03 3.33
CA GLY A 46 -19.77 15.57 3.84
C GLY A 46 -20.59 14.56 4.64
N VAL A 47 -19.92 13.57 5.29
CA VAL A 47 -20.56 12.52 6.09
C VAL A 47 -20.22 12.63 7.57
N ASN A 48 -20.99 11.92 8.41
CA ASN A 48 -20.65 11.80 9.82
C ASN A 48 -19.39 10.89 9.98
N PRO A 49 -18.40 11.25 10.83
CA PRO A 49 -17.26 10.39 11.12
C PRO A 49 -17.64 8.97 11.56
N MET A 50 -18.77 8.78 12.23
CA MET A 50 -19.28 7.47 12.63
C MET A 50 -19.54 6.55 11.44
N THR A 51 -19.81 7.09 10.25
CA THR A 51 -19.98 6.31 9.02
C THR A 51 -18.72 5.47 8.72
N PHE A 52 -17.54 6.05 8.90
CA PHE A 52 -16.28 5.30 8.72
C PHE A 52 -16.11 4.20 9.76
N TYR A 53 -16.46 4.45 11.01
CA TYR A 53 -16.40 3.42 12.06
C TYR A 53 -17.36 2.25 11.77
N HIS A 54 -18.52 2.50 11.19
CA HIS A 54 -19.44 1.45 10.75
C HIS A 54 -18.88 0.60 9.60
N HIS A 55 -18.15 1.21 8.64
CA HIS A 55 -17.60 0.49 7.48
C HIS A 55 -16.27 -0.19 7.75
N PHE A 56 -15.43 0.36 8.61
CA PHE A 56 -14.03 -0.05 8.77
C PHE A 56 -13.67 -0.45 10.21
N GLY A 57 -14.55 -0.29 11.16
CA GLY A 57 -14.32 -0.59 12.58
C GLY A 57 -13.55 0.52 13.28
N ASP A 58 -12.29 0.73 12.90
CA ASP A 58 -11.42 1.75 13.46
C ASP A 58 -10.46 2.33 12.39
N ARG A 59 -9.50 3.15 12.84
CA ARG A 59 -8.51 3.74 11.94
C ARG A 59 -7.58 2.69 11.33
N ASP A 60 -7.23 1.65 12.07
CA ASP A 60 -6.35 0.59 11.58
C ASP A 60 -7.08 -0.26 10.53
N GLY A 61 -8.37 -0.53 10.72
CA GLY A 61 -9.23 -1.17 9.73
C GLY A 61 -9.39 -0.35 8.44
N LEU A 62 -9.51 0.99 8.55
CA LEU A 62 -9.51 1.87 7.38
C LEU A 62 -8.16 1.79 6.63
N ILE A 63 -7.03 1.92 7.32
CA ILE A 63 -5.69 1.88 6.72
C ILE A 63 -5.47 0.52 6.04
N SER A 64 -5.85 -0.58 6.69
CA SER A 64 -5.77 -1.92 6.09
C SER A 64 -6.61 -2.02 4.81
N ALA A 65 -7.83 -1.49 4.83
CA ALA A 65 -8.71 -1.51 3.65
C ALA A 65 -8.19 -0.60 2.51
N MET A 66 -7.59 0.54 2.82
CA MET A 66 -6.91 1.40 1.83
C MET A 66 -5.76 0.66 1.15
N ALA A 67 -4.95 -0.05 1.92
CA ALA A 67 -3.84 -0.83 1.40
C ALA A 67 -4.32 -2.04 0.59
N ASP A 68 -5.37 -2.74 1.02
CA ASP A 68 -5.98 -3.82 0.26
C ASP A 68 -6.48 -3.31 -1.11
N GLN A 69 -7.09 -2.12 -1.16
CA GLN A 69 -7.50 -1.51 -2.43
C GLN A 69 -6.28 -1.11 -3.29
N ALA A 70 -5.28 -0.45 -2.72
CA ALA A 70 -4.10 0.01 -3.44
C ALA A 70 -3.31 -1.15 -4.06
N TYR A 71 -3.24 -2.29 -3.38
CA TYR A 71 -2.44 -3.45 -3.79
C TYR A 71 -3.24 -4.53 -4.54
N SER A 72 -4.57 -4.41 -4.63
CA SER A 72 -5.46 -5.42 -5.22
C SER A 72 -5.14 -5.80 -6.67
N SER A 73 -4.57 -4.87 -7.44
CA SER A 73 -4.21 -5.09 -8.85
C SER A 73 -2.87 -5.80 -9.05
N ILE A 74 -2.11 -6.05 -7.97
CA ILE A 74 -0.85 -6.78 -8.05
C ILE A 74 -1.17 -8.26 -8.16
N SER A 75 -0.86 -8.86 -9.30
CA SER A 75 -1.05 -10.28 -9.57
C SER A 75 0.26 -10.96 -9.92
N ASP A 76 0.29 -12.27 -9.78
CA ASP A 76 1.34 -13.11 -10.34
C ASP A 76 1.18 -13.12 -11.87
N PRO A 77 2.22 -12.77 -12.64
CA PRO A 77 2.20 -12.94 -14.09
C PRO A 77 1.98 -14.41 -14.47
N GLU A 78 1.09 -14.65 -15.44
CA GLU A 78 0.77 -16.03 -15.87
C GLU A 78 1.93 -16.69 -16.64
N GLU A 79 2.80 -15.89 -17.28
CA GLU A 79 3.86 -16.36 -18.13
C GLU A 79 5.27 -16.06 -17.57
N GLY A 80 6.22 -16.91 -17.93
CA GLY A 80 7.62 -16.75 -17.62
C GLY A 80 8.14 -17.71 -16.54
N THR A 81 9.46 -17.72 -16.36
CA THR A 81 10.09 -18.49 -15.29
C THR A 81 9.71 -17.90 -13.92
N PRO A 82 9.76 -18.68 -12.82
CA PRO A 82 9.47 -18.16 -11.49
C PRO A 82 10.25 -16.87 -11.16
N ARG A 83 11.50 -16.76 -11.59
CA ARG A 83 12.31 -15.52 -11.40
C ARG A 83 11.75 -14.32 -12.14
N ILE A 84 11.29 -14.49 -13.39
CA ILE A 84 10.65 -13.42 -14.17
C ILE A 84 9.35 -12.98 -13.50
N ARG A 85 8.55 -13.94 -13.04
CA ARG A 85 7.28 -13.71 -12.36
C ARG A 85 7.48 -12.96 -11.04
N ILE A 86 8.46 -13.36 -10.20
CA ILE A 86 8.83 -12.63 -8.97
C ILE A 86 9.20 -11.18 -9.30
N ALA A 87 10.06 -10.96 -10.30
CA ALA A 87 10.45 -9.62 -10.71
C ALA A 87 9.26 -8.78 -11.19
N GLY A 88 8.29 -9.39 -11.85
CA GLY A 88 7.02 -8.76 -12.26
C GLY A 88 6.18 -8.30 -11.07
N VAL A 89 5.96 -9.20 -10.10
CA VAL A 89 5.23 -8.90 -8.85
C VAL A 89 5.92 -7.76 -8.08
N LEU A 90 7.23 -7.82 -7.90
CA LEU A 90 7.99 -6.82 -7.14
C LEU A 90 8.02 -5.45 -7.84
N ARG A 91 8.10 -5.39 -9.18
CA ARG A 91 7.98 -4.13 -9.94
C ARG A 91 6.59 -3.53 -9.80
N ALA A 92 5.53 -4.33 -9.88
CA ALA A 92 4.18 -3.86 -9.65
C ALA A 92 4.00 -3.33 -8.23
N TYR A 93 4.56 -4.02 -7.23
CA TYR A 93 4.54 -3.59 -5.84
C TYR A 93 5.31 -2.28 -5.64
N TYR A 94 6.52 -2.18 -6.18
CA TYR A 94 7.33 -0.95 -6.17
C TYR A 94 6.55 0.26 -6.72
N ALA A 95 5.90 0.11 -7.87
CA ALA A 95 5.09 1.17 -8.47
C ALA A 95 3.93 1.61 -7.57
N ARG A 96 3.30 0.68 -6.84
CA ARG A 96 2.23 1.01 -5.88
C ARG A 96 2.74 1.76 -4.65
N ILE A 97 3.92 1.40 -4.14
CA ILE A 97 4.54 2.15 -3.04
C ILE A 97 4.88 3.57 -3.49
N LEU A 98 5.44 3.75 -4.69
CA LEU A 98 5.72 5.08 -5.26
C LEU A 98 4.45 5.93 -5.42
N SER A 99 3.32 5.30 -5.80
CA SER A 99 2.04 6.02 -5.93
C SER A 99 1.44 6.42 -4.57
N HIS A 100 1.75 5.71 -3.49
CA HIS A 100 1.18 5.92 -2.15
C HIS A 100 2.22 5.74 -1.04
N PRO A 101 3.32 6.53 -1.02
CA PRO A 101 4.40 6.35 -0.05
C PRO A 101 3.94 6.56 1.40
N ASP A 102 3.07 7.56 1.64
CA ASP A 102 2.51 7.82 2.96
C ASP A 102 1.68 6.66 3.51
N LEU A 103 1.00 5.90 2.64
CA LEU A 103 0.25 4.72 3.06
C LEU A 103 1.19 3.63 3.57
N THR A 104 2.31 3.40 2.89
CA THR A 104 3.33 2.43 3.31
C THR A 104 3.92 2.82 4.67
N LEU A 105 4.24 4.10 4.86
CA LEU A 105 4.73 4.62 6.15
C LEU A 105 3.68 4.50 7.27
N LEU A 106 2.40 4.70 6.97
CA LEU A 106 1.31 4.49 7.94
C LEU A 106 1.19 3.03 8.37
N ILE A 107 1.31 2.08 7.43
CA ILE A 107 1.27 0.64 7.73
C ILE A 107 2.43 0.25 8.65
N PHE A 108 3.65 0.72 8.38
CA PHE A 108 4.82 0.43 9.22
C PHE A 108 4.69 0.95 10.65
N ARG A 109 4.05 2.11 10.82
CA ARG A 109 3.78 2.67 12.17
C ARG A 109 2.65 1.96 12.92
N ARG A 110 1.91 1.06 12.25
CA ARG A 110 0.71 0.40 12.78
C ARG A 110 0.68 -1.09 12.46
N PRO A 111 1.45 -1.91 13.19
CA PRO A 111 1.55 -3.36 12.93
C PRO A 111 0.20 -4.10 12.91
N LYS A 112 -0.82 -3.56 13.62
CA LYS A 112 -2.19 -4.12 13.61
C LYS A 112 -2.93 -3.88 12.31
N ALA A 113 -2.53 -2.88 11.53
CA ALA A 113 -3.14 -2.56 10.22
C ALA A 113 -2.51 -3.36 9.06
N PHE A 114 -1.93 -4.55 9.34
CA PHE A 114 -1.25 -5.34 8.31
C PHE A 114 -2.25 -5.82 7.25
N PRO A 115 -2.11 -5.38 5.98
CA PRO A 115 -3.09 -5.61 4.94
C PRO A 115 -3.14 -7.08 4.50
N ARG A 116 -4.32 -7.54 4.13
CA ARG A 116 -4.52 -8.89 3.57
C ARG A 116 -3.79 -9.04 2.22
N GLU A 117 -3.86 -8.02 1.37
CA GLU A 117 -3.17 -8.04 0.07
C GLU A 117 -1.64 -8.04 0.20
N ALA A 118 -1.07 -7.35 1.17
CA ALA A 118 0.37 -7.45 1.44
C ALA A 118 0.78 -8.88 1.82
N ARG A 119 -0.03 -9.57 2.62
CA ARG A 119 0.19 -10.98 2.95
C ARG A 119 0.11 -11.85 1.70
N ARG A 120 -0.93 -11.68 0.87
CA ARG A 120 -1.08 -12.42 -0.39
C ARG A 120 0.13 -12.25 -1.30
N ILE A 121 0.63 -11.02 -1.44
CA ILE A 121 1.82 -10.73 -2.27
C ILE A 121 3.05 -11.48 -1.73
N THR A 122 3.28 -11.45 -0.42
CA THR A 122 4.41 -12.17 0.19
C THR A 122 4.28 -13.69 0.04
N GLU A 123 3.07 -14.22 0.12
CA GLU A 123 2.78 -15.65 -0.10
C GLU A 123 3.05 -16.06 -1.56
N VAL A 124 2.64 -15.24 -2.53
CA VAL A 124 2.92 -15.46 -3.97
C VAL A 124 4.44 -15.48 -4.21
N ILE A 125 5.18 -14.51 -3.69
CA ILE A 125 6.64 -14.48 -3.84
C ILE A 125 7.28 -15.71 -3.20
N ALA A 126 6.82 -16.10 -2.00
CA ALA A 126 7.33 -17.29 -1.31
C ALA A 126 7.13 -18.57 -2.13
N GLN A 127 5.96 -18.74 -2.72
CA GLN A 127 5.63 -19.87 -3.55
C GLN A 127 6.50 -19.92 -4.82
N LEU A 128 6.66 -18.79 -5.50
CA LEU A 128 7.50 -18.69 -6.69
C LEU A 128 8.99 -18.98 -6.40
N LEU A 129 9.49 -18.59 -5.21
CA LEU A 129 10.84 -18.94 -4.77
C LEU A 129 11.00 -20.44 -4.55
N VAL A 130 9.97 -21.12 -4.04
CA VAL A 130 9.98 -22.58 -3.93
C VAL A 130 9.90 -23.25 -5.31
N GLU A 131 9.08 -22.74 -6.22
CA GLU A 131 9.05 -23.18 -7.63
C GLU A 131 10.40 -23.00 -8.32
N ALA A 132 11.17 -21.96 -7.95
CA ALA A 132 12.54 -21.74 -8.41
C ALA A 132 13.59 -22.68 -7.79
N GLY A 133 13.17 -23.63 -6.93
CA GLY A 133 14.03 -24.63 -6.31
C GLY A 133 14.54 -24.31 -4.92
N MET A 134 14.05 -23.25 -4.27
CA MET A 134 14.42 -22.93 -2.89
C MET A 134 13.68 -23.84 -1.89
N THR A 135 14.36 -24.11 -0.76
CA THR A 135 13.66 -24.71 0.38
C THR A 135 12.66 -23.72 0.98
N PRO A 136 11.55 -24.18 1.59
CA PRO A 136 10.56 -23.29 2.22
C PRO A 136 11.15 -22.37 3.30
N GLN A 137 12.19 -22.81 3.99
CA GLN A 137 12.87 -22.02 5.00
C GLN A 137 13.68 -20.87 4.37
N ARG A 138 14.45 -21.15 3.33
CA ARG A 138 15.23 -20.14 2.58
C ARG A 138 14.30 -19.17 1.86
N SER A 139 13.20 -19.66 1.29
CA SER A 139 12.17 -18.84 0.65
C SER A 139 11.64 -17.74 1.58
N ARG A 140 11.29 -18.07 2.84
CA ARG A 140 10.84 -17.08 3.82
C ARG A 140 11.84 -15.97 4.11
N LEU A 141 13.15 -16.32 4.19
CA LEU A 141 14.21 -15.32 4.36
C LEU A 141 14.30 -14.39 3.14
N TRP A 142 14.26 -14.96 1.95
CA TRP A 142 14.36 -14.20 0.71
C TRP A 142 13.12 -13.31 0.46
N VAL A 143 11.93 -13.75 0.84
CA VAL A 143 10.74 -12.86 0.83
C VAL A 143 11.01 -11.60 1.63
N GLY A 144 11.53 -11.72 2.85
CA GLY A 144 11.89 -10.57 3.67
C GLY A 144 12.89 -9.65 2.96
N ILE A 145 14.00 -10.20 2.47
CA ILE A 145 15.04 -9.43 1.77
C ILE A 145 14.46 -8.67 0.56
N LEU A 146 13.70 -9.35 -0.30
CA LEU A 146 13.14 -8.77 -1.52
C LEU A 146 12.11 -7.69 -1.23
N VAL A 147 11.25 -7.91 -0.25
CA VAL A 147 10.21 -6.96 0.15
C VAL A 147 10.82 -5.75 0.84
N ASP A 148 11.76 -5.93 1.77
CA ASP A 148 12.45 -4.84 2.46
C ASP A 148 13.30 -4.00 1.51
N PHE A 149 14.00 -4.63 0.56
CA PHE A 149 14.70 -3.94 -0.52
C PHE A 149 13.73 -3.08 -1.35
N THR A 150 12.58 -3.63 -1.74
CA THR A 150 11.57 -2.92 -2.53
C THR A 150 11.00 -1.73 -1.76
N HIS A 151 10.69 -1.89 -0.47
CA HIS A 151 10.24 -0.79 0.39
C HIS A 151 11.28 0.33 0.47
N GLY A 152 12.53 -0.05 0.79
CA GLY A 152 13.61 0.91 0.95
C GLY A 152 13.85 1.72 -0.33
N ALA A 153 13.92 1.04 -1.47
CA ALA A 153 14.10 1.65 -2.78
C ALA A 153 12.96 2.63 -3.13
N ALA A 154 11.71 2.19 -2.99
CA ALA A 154 10.56 3.01 -3.35
C ALA A 154 10.40 4.23 -2.44
N ILE A 155 10.57 4.06 -1.13
CA ILE A 155 10.47 5.17 -0.17
C ILE A 155 11.60 6.18 -0.39
N ALA A 156 12.84 5.73 -0.63
CA ALA A 156 13.97 6.61 -0.91
C ALA A 156 13.71 7.48 -2.14
N VAL A 157 13.22 6.89 -3.23
CA VAL A 157 12.86 7.64 -4.45
C VAL A 157 11.70 8.59 -4.20
N ALA A 158 10.64 8.16 -3.50
CA ALA A 158 9.51 9.03 -3.19
C ALA A 158 9.92 10.24 -2.33
N MET A 159 10.80 10.05 -1.35
CA MET A 159 11.33 11.13 -0.52
C MET A 159 12.21 12.09 -1.33
N ALA A 160 13.05 11.57 -2.24
CA ALA A 160 13.86 12.39 -3.12
C ALA A 160 13.00 13.24 -4.07
N MET A 161 11.91 12.70 -4.61
CA MET A 161 10.97 13.44 -5.47
C MET A 161 10.25 14.56 -4.74
N ASN A 162 10.01 14.43 -3.44
CA ASN A 162 9.33 15.45 -2.61
C ASN A 162 10.28 16.51 -2.02
N SER A 163 11.59 16.36 -2.16
CA SER A 163 12.55 17.36 -1.67
C SER A 163 12.72 18.47 -2.70
N GLU A 164 12.56 19.75 -2.29
CA GLU A 164 12.73 20.94 -3.14
C GLU A 164 14.16 21.08 -3.71
N ASN A 165 15.12 20.32 -3.19
CA ASN A 165 16.51 20.30 -3.65
C ASN A 165 16.78 19.34 -4.82
N ASN A 166 15.78 18.80 -5.47
CA ASN A 166 15.94 17.80 -6.52
C ASN A 166 16.32 18.39 -7.90
N ALA A 167 17.19 19.40 -7.93
CA ALA A 167 17.81 19.88 -9.17
C ALA A 167 18.81 18.88 -9.78
N ALA A 168 19.16 17.83 -9.05
CA ALA A 168 19.96 16.70 -9.50
C ALA A 168 19.25 15.41 -9.09
N GLY A 169 18.04 15.17 -9.66
CA GLY A 169 17.41 13.86 -9.56
C GLY A 169 18.46 12.81 -9.90
N ASP A 170 18.77 11.96 -8.95
CA ASP A 170 19.68 10.83 -9.17
C ASP A 170 19.13 9.98 -10.32
N LYS A 171 19.59 10.31 -11.54
CA LYS A 171 19.27 9.58 -12.77
C LYS A 171 19.91 8.20 -12.77
N GLY A 172 20.57 7.80 -11.66
CA GLY A 172 21.40 6.61 -11.58
C GLY A 172 20.74 5.39 -10.97
N TYR A 173 19.66 5.55 -10.18
CA TYR A 173 19.07 4.38 -9.53
C TYR A 173 17.97 3.76 -10.39
N ASP A 174 18.32 2.67 -11.05
CA ASP A 174 17.37 1.81 -11.76
C ASP A 174 16.97 0.63 -10.87
N TYR A 175 15.76 0.72 -10.31
CA TYR A 175 15.21 -0.34 -9.46
C TYR A 175 15.15 -1.69 -10.20
N ALA A 176 14.85 -1.70 -11.51
CA ALA A 176 14.75 -2.95 -12.27
C ALA A 176 16.12 -3.61 -12.43
N GLN A 177 17.16 -2.82 -12.65
CA GLN A 177 18.54 -3.31 -12.72
C GLN A 177 19.01 -3.80 -11.34
N ALA A 178 18.81 -3.02 -10.28
CA ALA A 178 19.20 -3.39 -8.93
C ALA A 178 18.46 -4.67 -8.45
N LEU A 179 17.15 -4.80 -8.77
CA LEU A 179 16.40 -6.02 -8.51
C LEU A 179 16.97 -7.21 -9.28
N ALA A 180 17.36 -7.03 -10.56
CA ALA A 180 17.95 -8.10 -11.35
C ALA A 180 19.28 -8.60 -10.75
N GLU A 181 20.13 -7.69 -10.30
CA GLU A 181 21.39 -8.04 -9.61
C GLU A 181 21.10 -8.80 -8.30
N LEU A 182 20.16 -8.32 -7.48
CA LEU A 182 19.76 -9.02 -6.27
C LEU A 182 19.21 -10.43 -6.58
N MET A 183 18.41 -10.56 -7.63
CA MET A 183 17.84 -11.83 -8.07
C MET A 183 18.91 -12.80 -8.63
N ASN A 184 20.00 -12.29 -9.22
CA ASN A 184 21.13 -13.13 -9.66
C ASN A 184 21.84 -13.79 -8.48
N GLY A 185 21.92 -13.11 -7.34
CA GLY A 185 22.45 -13.65 -6.08
C GLY A 185 21.60 -14.77 -5.44
N LEU A 186 20.37 -15.00 -5.91
CA LEU A 186 19.50 -16.07 -5.40
C LEU A 186 20.00 -17.49 -5.67
N GLY A 187 20.94 -17.67 -6.59
CA GLY A 187 21.42 -18.97 -7.06
C GLY A 187 22.84 -19.34 -6.64
N ALA A 188 23.51 -18.50 -5.83
CA ALA A 188 24.83 -18.77 -5.28
C ALA A 188 24.78 -19.53 -3.96
#